data_65a8b598aab2ed1ac49ecf843980cca0
#
_entry.id   65a8b598aab2ed1ac49ecf843980cca0
#
_cell.length_a   1.000
_cell.length_b   1.000
_cell.length_c   1.000
_cell.angle_alpha   90.00
_cell.angle_beta   90.00
_cell.angle_gamma   90.00
#
_symmetry.space_group_name_H-M   'P 1'
#
loop_
_entity.id
_entity.type
_entity.pdbx_description
1 polymer ?
#
loop_
_entity_poly.entity_id
_entity_poly.type
_entity_poly.pdbx_seq_one_letter_code
_entity_poly.pdbx_strand_id
1 'polypeptide(L)'
;MHNKSVLRNSFLLIFTFMIVEAVFGFVSNSLALISDAFHMLSDAAALFLSLVAFKIAEKRANLQKTFGYKRVEIVAAFINAIALIALAIFVIVEAIIRLFNEPEIEAKTMLFVSILGLVVNLVVAIYMHKSADTKENLNMKGAYLHVLGDTLGSVGAIVAALLVMKFDFTQADSIASIFVSLLIIKSGASLLKDSFNILIEAVPLKLDTDEILGVIKSVDGVKIVHDLHIWAINAGTNALIAHVVVDDTLSVAEISKMIKRIEHELSQVGIGHVTLQFESESLGHKAGLICELNDEEGHEHFRYCH
;
A
#
# COMPACT_ATOMS: atom_id res chain seq x y z
N MET A 1 -5.39 2.61 -16.45
CA MET A 1 -6.62 1.85 -16.87
C MET A 1 -6.49 0.35 -16.64
N HIS A 2 -5.31 -0.23 -16.75
CA HIS A 2 -5.11 -1.69 -16.63
C HIS A 2 -5.39 -2.24 -15.22
N ASN A 3 -4.85 -1.64 -14.17
CA ASN A 3 -5.06 -2.08 -12.78
C ASN A 3 -6.54 -2.17 -12.38
N LYS A 4 -7.35 -1.18 -12.76
CA LYS A 4 -8.79 -1.15 -12.47
C LYS A 4 -9.55 -2.30 -13.13
N SER A 5 -9.23 -2.65 -14.38
CA SER A 5 -9.87 -3.77 -15.07
C SER A 5 -9.47 -5.11 -14.45
N VAL A 6 -8.21 -5.25 -14.02
CA VAL A 6 -7.75 -6.43 -13.31
C VAL A 6 -8.50 -6.59 -11.99
N LEU A 7 -8.60 -5.53 -11.19
CA LEU A 7 -9.30 -5.55 -9.91
C LEU A 7 -10.80 -5.87 -10.08
N ARG A 8 -11.45 -5.24 -11.06
CA ARG A 8 -12.86 -5.52 -11.37
C ARG A 8 -13.09 -6.98 -11.75
N ASN A 9 -12.24 -7.53 -12.60
CA ASN A 9 -12.38 -8.92 -13.06
C ASN A 9 -12.10 -9.89 -11.90
N SER A 10 -11.11 -9.60 -11.05
CA SER A 10 -10.83 -10.38 -9.84
C SER A 10 -11.99 -10.34 -8.86
N PHE A 11 -12.55 -9.14 -8.61
CA PHE A 11 -13.75 -8.98 -7.78
C PHE A 11 -14.93 -9.79 -8.32
N LEU A 12 -15.23 -9.68 -9.62
CA LEU A 12 -16.33 -10.42 -10.25
C LEU A 12 -16.14 -11.93 -10.15
N LEU A 13 -14.92 -12.44 -10.31
CA LEU A 13 -14.63 -13.86 -10.19
C LEU A 13 -14.87 -14.37 -8.76
N ILE A 14 -14.28 -13.71 -7.76
CA ILE A 14 -14.43 -14.08 -6.34
C ILE A 14 -15.89 -13.94 -5.91
N PHE A 15 -16.56 -12.83 -6.26
CA PHE A 15 -17.95 -12.59 -5.89
C PHE A 15 -18.92 -13.61 -6.53
N THR A 16 -18.68 -13.98 -7.79
CA THR A 16 -19.49 -15.01 -8.46
C THR A 16 -19.30 -16.37 -7.80
N PHE A 17 -18.05 -16.73 -7.48
CA PHE A 17 -17.75 -18.00 -6.82
C PHE A 17 -18.35 -18.06 -5.42
N MET A 18 -18.26 -16.99 -4.63
CA MET A 18 -18.94 -16.84 -3.34
C MET A 18 -20.45 -17.10 -3.44
N ILE A 19 -21.13 -16.54 -4.46
CA ILE A 19 -22.56 -16.78 -4.65
C ILE A 19 -22.83 -18.25 -4.93
N VAL A 20 -22.02 -18.89 -5.77
CA VAL A 20 -22.13 -20.31 -6.09
C VAL A 20 -21.96 -21.15 -4.82
N GLU A 21 -20.94 -20.91 -4.01
CA GLU A 21 -20.72 -21.61 -2.75
C GLU A 21 -21.86 -21.40 -1.74
N ALA A 22 -22.34 -20.16 -1.61
CA ALA A 22 -23.48 -19.87 -0.73
C ALA A 22 -24.71 -20.68 -1.15
N VAL A 23 -25.07 -20.67 -2.44
CA VAL A 23 -26.21 -21.42 -2.96
C VAL A 23 -26.06 -22.93 -2.73
N PHE A 24 -24.90 -23.49 -3.09
CA PHE A 24 -24.64 -24.92 -2.86
C PHE A 24 -24.60 -25.26 -1.36
N GLY A 25 -24.04 -24.38 -0.52
CA GLY A 25 -24.01 -24.54 0.93
C GLY A 25 -25.43 -24.60 1.52
N PHE A 26 -26.32 -23.71 1.11
CA PHE A 26 -27.73 -23.75 1.54
C PHE A 26 -28.48 -24.98 1.02
N VAL A 27 -28.33 -25.33 -0.26
CA VAL A 27 -29.00 -26.49 -0.86
C VAL A 27 -28.53 -27.82 -0.27
N SER A 28 -27.24 -27.95 -0.01
CA SER A 28 -26.65 -29.18 0.59
C SER A 28 -26.67 -29.17 2.12
N ASN A 29 -27.17 -28.09 2.75
CA ASN A 29 -27.13 -27.89 4.19
C ASN A 29 -25.69 -28.05 4.78
N SER A 30 -24.68 -27.62 4.01
CA SER A 30 -23.28 -27.71 4.38
C SER A 30 -22.80 -26.44 5.07
N LEU A 31 -22.58 -26.53 6.40
CA LEU A 31 -22.04 -25.42 7.19
C LEU A 31 -20.63 -25.00 6.72
N ALA A 32 -19.83 -25.94 6.23
CA ALA A 32 -18.49 -25.66 5.73
C ALA A 32 -18.52 -24.74 4.50
N LEU A 33 -19.37 -25.06 3.49
CA LEU A 33 -19.54 -24.20 2.30
C LEU A 33 -20.13 -22.85 2.65
N ILE A 34 -21.08 -22.79 3.59
CA ILE A 34 -21.65 -21.51 4.06
C ILE A 34 -20.58 -20.66 4.74
N SER A 35 -19.75 -21.27 5.60
CA SER A 35 -18.65 -20.58 6.29
C SER A 35 -17.61 -20.05 5.30
N ASP A 36 -17.26 -20.84 4.28
CA ASP A 36 -16.32 -20.41 3.23
C ASP A 36 -16.89 -19.25 2.38
N ALA A 37 -18.18 -19.32 2.04
CA ALA A 37 -18.86 -18.22 1.36
C ALA A 37 -18.84 -16.90 2.17
N PHE A 38 -18.96 -16.96 3.51
CA PHE A 38 -18.80 -15.77 4.36
C PHE A 38 -17.35 -15.26 4.38
N HIS A 39 -16.35 -16.14 4.34
CA HIS A 39 -14.95 -15.75 4.20
C HIS A 39 -14.71 -15.02 2.87
N MET A 40 -15.16 -15.60 1.78
CA MET A 40 -15.08 -14.98 0.45
C MET A 40 -15.85 -13.66 0.31
N LEU A 41 -16.90 -13.45 1.13
CA LEU A 41 -17.58 -12.15 1.20
C LEU A 41 -16.65 -11.05 1.74
N SER A 42 -15.82 -11.37 2.75
CA SER A 42 -14.79 -10.46 3.26
C SER A 42 -13.75 -10.13 2.20
N ASP A 43 -13.31 -11.13 1.42
CA ASP A 43 -12.34 -10.98 0.34
C ASP A 43 -12.88 -10.09 -0.78
N ALA A 44 -14.14 -10.35 -1.18
CA ALA A 44 -14.84 -9.51 -2.14
C ALA A 44 -14.99 -8.06 -1.64
N ALA A 45 -15.24 -7.84 -0.35
CA ALA A 45 -15.34 -6.50 0.23
C ALA A 45 -14.00 -5.74 0.17
N ALA A 46 -12.86 -6.40 0.43
CA ALA A 46 -11.52 -5.81 0.32
C ALA A 46 -11.20 -5.40 -1.14
N LEU A 47 -11.52 -6.27 -2.12
CA LEU A 47 -11.37 -5.96 -3.53
C LEU A 47 -12.31 -4.84 -3.99
N PHE A 48 -13.54 -4.81 -3.50
CA PHE A 48 -14.51 -3.76 -3.78
C PHE A 48 -14.03 -2.40 -3.24
N LEU A 49 -13.53 -2.35 -2.00
CA LEU A 49 -12.93 -1.14 -1.42
C LEU A 49 -11.82 -0.59 -2.31
N SER A 50 -10.91 -1.48 -2.74
CA SER A 50 -9.82 -1.12 -3.65
C SER A 50 -10.33 -0.59 -4.99
N LEU A 51 -11.37 -1.19 -5.55
CA LEU A 51 -11.99 -0.76 -6.81
C LEU A 51 -12.67 0.62 -6.69
N VAL A 52 -13.37 0.86 -5.59
CA VAL A 52 -13.98 2.16 -5.29
C VAL A 52 -12.90 3.24 -5.14
N ALA A 53 -11.80 2.93 -4.45
CA ALA A 53 -10.68 3.84 -4.29
C ALA A 53 -10.08 4.24 -5.64
N PHE A 54 -9.84 3.28 -6.54
CA PHE A 54 -9.39 3.58 -7.91
C PHE A 54 -10.35 4.51 -8.65
N LYS A 55 -11.66 4.23 -8.59
CA LYS A 55 -12.67 5.05 -9.24
C LYS A 55 -12.71 6.49 -8.71
N ILE A 56 -12.47 6.66 -7.41
CA ILE A 56 -12.41 7.99 -6.79
C ILE A 56 -11.11 8.69 -7.17
N ALA A 57 -9.97 8.00 -7.16
CA ALA A 57 -8.66 8.54 -7.49
C ALA A 57 -8.52 9.04 -8.94
N GLU A 58 -9.34 8.50 -9.86
CA GLU A 58 -9.42 8.98 -11.25
C GLU A 58 -10.09 10.36 -11.40
N LYS A 59 -10.76 10.88 -10.36
CA LYS A 59 -11.38 12.20 -10.42
C LYS A 59 -10.32 13.30 -10.57
N ARG A 60 -10.62 14.27 -11.44
CA ARG A 60 -9.74 15.42 -11.69
C ARG A 60 -9.60 16.28 -10.45
N ALA A 61 -8.47 16.95 -10.35
CA ALA A 61 -8.24 18.00 -9.37
C ALA A 61 -9.30 19.12 -9.48
N ASN A 62 -9.62 19.74 -8.36
CA ASN A 62 -10.50 20.89 -8.27
C ASN A 62 -9.97 21.86 -7.21
N LEU A 63 -10.64 23.00 -7.02
CA LEU A 63 -10.20 24.04 -6.09
C LEU A 63 -10.10 23.59 -4.61
N GLN A 64 -10.83 22.54 -4.22
CA GLN A 64 -10.76 21.99 -2.86
C GLN A 64 -9.74 20.84 -2.73
N LYS A 65 -9.38 20.19 -3.83
CA LYS A 65 -8.47 19.06 -3.92
C LYS A 65 -7.49 19.30 -5.07
N THR A 66 -6.53 20.20 -4.86
CA THR A 66 -5.63 20.69 -5.90
C THR A 66 -4.69 19.61 -6.46
N PHE A 67 -4.26 18.63 -5.65
CA PHE A 67 -3.56 17.43 -6.09
C PHE A 67 -4.49 16.30 -6.56
N GLY A 68 -5.82 16.55 -6.62
CA GLY A 68 -6.82 15.56 -6.97
C GLY A 68 -7.12 14.59 -5.81
N TYR A 69 -7.56 13.37 -6.16
CA TYR A 69 -8.03 12.38 -5.20
C TYR A 69 -7.08 11.17 -5.10
N LYS A 70 -5.84 11.29 -5.57
CA LYS A 70 -4.88 10.17 -5.68
C LYS A 70 -4.58 9.50 -4.33
N ARG A 71 -4.56 10.25 -3.23
CA ARG A 71 -4.35 9.71 -1.87
C ARG A 71 -5.45 8.77 -1.38
N VAL A 72 -6.64 8.75 -2.02
CA VAL A 72 -7.70 7.78 -1.66
C VAL A 72 -7.26 6.33 -1.86
N GLU A 73 -6.39 6.05 -2.84
CA GLU A 73 -5.79 4.72 -3.02
C GLU A 73 -4.89 4.35 -1.83
N ILE A 74 -4.17 5.31 -1.27
CA ILE A 74 -3.30 5.08 -0.10
C ILE A 74 -4.12 4.81 1.16
N VAL A 75 -5.22 5.57 1.34
CA VAL A 75 -6.17 5.34 2.45
C VAL A 75 -6.80 3.94 2.34
N ALA A 76 -7.18 3.50 1.14
CA ALA A 76 -7.71 2.15 0.94
C ALA A 76 -6.67 1.07 1.24
N ALA A 77 -5.42 1.26 0.80
CA ALA A 77 -4.31 0.35 1.12
C ALA A 77 -4.05 0.27 2.64
N PHE A 78 -4.11 1.41 3.33
CA PHE A 78 -3.96 1.49 4.78
C PHE A 78 -5.07 0.74 5.51
N ILE A 79 -6.33 0.93 5.11
CA ILE A 79 -7.49 0.22 5.68
C ILE A 79 -7.37 -1.29 5.43
N ASN A 80 -7.02 -1.71 4.20
CA ASN A 80 -6.81 -3.12 3.87
C ASN A 80 -5.68 -3.73 4.70
N ALA A 81 -4.59 -3.02 4.94
CA ALA A 81 -3.50 -3.50 5.78
C ALA A 81 -3.94 -3.73 7.24
N ILE A 82 -4.72 -2.80 7.81
CA ILE A 82 -5.30 -2.96 9.15
C ILE A 82 -6.23 -4.16 9.21
N ALA A 83 -7.12 -4.30 8.21
CA ALA A 83 -8.08 -5.41 8.15
C ALA A 83 -7.36 -6.77 8.06
N LEU A 84 -6.30 -6.88 7.21
CA LEU A 84 -5.47 -8.08 7.10
C LEU A 84 -4.81 -8.45 8.44
N ILE A 85 -4.21 -7.48 9.13
CA ILE A 85 -3.57 -7.72 10.44
C ILE A 85 -4.60 -8.14 11.48
N ALA A 86 -5.75 -7.45 11.55
CA ALA A 86 -6.81 -7.76 12.49
C ALA A 86 -7.37 -9.18 12.26
N LEU A 87 -7.61 -9.56 11.00
CA LEU A 87 -8.05 -10.91 10.64
C LEU A 87 -7.00 -11.96 11.02
N ALA A 88 -5.71 -11.73 10.73
CA ALA A 88 -4.64 -12.65 11.07
C ALA A 88 -4.50 -12.84 12.60
N ILE A 89 -4.65 -11.77 13.39
CA ILE A 89 -4.66 -11.86 14.85
C ILE A 89 -5.88 -12.67 15.33
N PHE A 90 -7.06 -12.43 14.76
CA PHE A 90 -8.26 -13.18 15.08
C PHE A 90 -8.06 -14.68 14.80
N VAL A 91 -7.50 -15.04 13.64
CA VAL A 91 -7.20 -16.44 13.28
C VAL A 91 -6.20 -17.08 14.26
N ILE A 92 -5.16 -16.34 14.68
CA ILE A 92 -4.20 -16.84 15.69
C ILE A 92 -4.89 -17.14 17.02
N VAL A 93 -5.73 -16.22 17.51
CA VAL A 93 -6.46 -16.41 18.76
C VAL A 93 -7.38 -17.64 18.67
N GLU A 94 -8.15 -17.76 17.59
CA GLU A 94 -9.02 -18.91 17.35
C GLU A 94 -8.22 -20.22 17.25
N ALA A 95 -7.09 -20.22 16.52
CA ALA A 95 -6.23 -21.39 16.40
C ALA A 95 -5.64 -21.82 17.75
N ILE A 96 -5.25 -20.87 18.62
CA ILE A 96 -4.78 -21.18 19.98
C ILE A 96 -5.91 -21.79 20.81
N ILE A 97 -7.14 -21.25 20.76
CA ILE A 97 -8.28 -21.80 21.46
C ILE A 97 -8.57 -23.26 21.00
N ARG A 98 -8.49 -23.52 19.70
CA ARG A 98 -8.67 -24.86 19.12
C ARG A 98 -7.59 -25.87 19.51
N LEU A 99 -6.35 -25.41 19.71
CA LEU A 99 -5.27 -26.29 20.20
C LEU A 99 -5.58 -26.92 21.58
N PHE A 100 -6.37 -26.22 22.43
CA PHE A 100 -6.74 -26.70 23.76
C PHE A 100 -8.09 -27.43 23.83
N ASN A 101 -8.96 -27.27 22.82
CA ASN A 101 -10.33 -27.78 22.85
C ASN A 101 -10.59 -28.95 21.89
N GLU A 102 -9.58 -29.41 21.14
CA GLU A 102 -9.64 -30.55 20.21
C GLU A 102 -10.95 -30.59 19.38
N PRO A 103 -11.15 -29.65 18.44
CA PRO A 103 -12.39 -29.64 17.68
C PRO A 103 -12.50 -30.86 16.77
N GLU A 104 -13.72 -31.39 16.62
CA GLU A 104 -14.00 -32.39 15.60
C GLU A 104 -13.81 -31.78 14.21
N ILE A 105 -12.79 -32.27 13.48
CA ILE A 105 -12.48 -31.79 12.13
C ILE A 105 -12.99 -32.82 11.12
N GLU A 106 -13.95 -32.41 10.28
CA GLU A 106 -14.37 -33.19 9.13
C GLU A 106 -13.36 -33.01 7.97
N ALA A 107 -12.24 -33.74 8.07
CA ALA A 107 -11.07 -33.55 7.21
C ALA A 107 -11.36 -33.69 5.69
N LYS A 108 -12.35 -34.51 5.29
CA LYS A 108 -12.73 -34.65 3.88
C LYS A 108 -13.42 -33.42 3.35
N THR A 109 -14.36 -32.86 4.08
CA THR A 109 -15.05 -31.61 3.71
C THR A 109 -14.08 -30.45 3.70
N MET A 110 -13.21 -30.34 4.72
CA MET A 110 -12.13 -29.35 4.78
C MET A 110 -11.21 -29.44 3.53
N LEU A 111 -10.77 -30.64 3.15
CA LEU A 111 -9.93 -30.86 1.97
C LEU A 111 -10.64 -30.40 0.69
N PHE A 112 -11.90 -30.78 0.49
CA PHE A 112 -12.66 -30.43 -0.69
C PHE A 112 -12.85 -28.92 -0.84
N VAL A 113 -13.31 -28.24 0.21
CA VAL A 113 -13.51 -26.78 0.23
C VAL A 113 -12.19 -26.06 0.01
N SER A 114 -11.11 -26.47 0.70
CA SER A 114 -9.79 -25.84 0.55
C SER A 114 -9.20 -25.99 -0.86
N ILE A 115 -9.46 -27.11 -1.57
CA ILE A 115 -9.03 -27.27 -2.95
C ILE A 115 -9.80 -26.33 -3.88
N LEU A 116 -11.10 -26.16 -3.70
CA LEU A 116 -11.90 -25.23 -4.50
C LEU A 116 -11.45 -23.77 -4.28
N GLY A 117 -11.33 -23.36 -3.01
CA GLY A 117 -10.83 -22.03 -2.66
C GLY A 117 -9.43 -21.78 -3.21
N LEU A 118 -8.51 -22.76 -3.09
CA LEU A 118 -7.17 -22.67 -3.66
C LEU A 118 -7.18 -22.41 -5.16
N VAL A 119 -8.00 -23.13 -5.91
CA VAL A 119 -8.06 -22.98 -7.39
C VAL A 119 -8.50 -21.56 -7.75
N VAL A 120 -9.54 -21.03 -7.12
CA VAL A 120 -10.07 -19.69 -7.39
C VAL A 120 -9.05 -18.62 -6.99
N ASN A 121 -8.53 -18.68 -5.78
CA ASN A 121 -7.58 -17.70 -5.27
C ASN A 121 -6.25 -17.74 -6.04
N LEU A 122 -5.78 -18.91 -6.44
CA LEU A 122 -4.59 -19.06 -7.28
C LEU A 122 -4.77 -18.44 -8.67
N VAL A 123 -5.92 -18.66 -9.31
CA VAL A 123 -6.25 -18.04 -10.62
C VAL A 123 -6.24 -16.52 -10.48
N VAL A 124 -6.88 -15.98 -9.45
CA VAL A 124 -6.91 -14.53 -9.18
C VAL A 124 -5.51 -14.01 -8.87
N ALA A 125 -4.75 -14.69 -8.01
CA ALA A 125 -3.38 -14.28 -7.64
C ALA A 125 -2.46 -14.22 -8.88
N ILE A 126 -2.48 -15.25 -9.71
CA ILE A 126 -1.68 -15.30 -10.96
C ILE A 126 -2.12 -14.20 -11.93
N TYR A 127 -3.43 -13.99 -12.08
CA TYR A 127 -3.97 -12.94 -12.93
C TYR A 127 -3.55 -11.55 -12.46
N MET A 128 -3.66 -11.26 -11.17
CA MET A 128 -3.21 -9.99 -10.58
C MET A 128 -1.71 -9.81 -10.72
N HIS A 129 -0.90 -10.83 -10.41
CA HIS A 129 0.56 -10.77 -10.50
C HIS A 129 1.07 -10.47 -11.91
N LYS A 130 0.45 -11.07 -12.93
CA LYS A 130 0.87 -10.89 -14.34
C LYS A 130 0.34 -9.61 -14.97
N SER A 131 -0.83 -9.16 -14.53
CA SER A 131 -1.61 -8.15 -15.23
C SER A 131 -1.76 -6.84 -14.45
N ALA A 132 -1.23 -6.72 -13.25
CA ALA A 132 -1.37 -5.53 -12.42
C ALA A 132 -0.03 -5.03 -11.88
N ASP A 133 0.02 -3.73 -11.61
CA ASP A 133 1.15 -3.14 -10.92
C ASP A 133 1.01 -3.33 -9.40
N THR A 134 1.40 -4.52 -8.94
CA THR A 134 1.38 -4.89 -7.52
C THR A 134 2.64 -4.42 -6.75
N LYS A 135 3.63 -3.86 -7.45
CA LYS A 135 4.90 -3.42 -6.84
C LYS A 135 4.89 -1.95 -6.48
N GLU A 136 4.34 -1.12 -7.34
CA GLU A 136 4.39 0.34 -7.17
C GLU A 136 3.04 0.91 -6.69
N ASN A 137 1.91 0.32 -7.06
CA ASN A 137 0.61 0.77 -6.59
C ASN A 137 0.21 0.08 -5.28
N LEU A 138 0.20 0.82 -4.15
CA LEU A 138 -0.09 0.26 -2.82
C LEU A 138 -1.51 -0.30 -2.70
N ASN A 139 -2.50 0.28 -3.39
CA ASN A 139 -3.86 -0.25 -3.39
C ASN A 139 -3.92 -1.61 -4.07
N MET A 140 -3.23 -1.78 -5.22
CA MET A 140 -3.08 -3.08 -5.88
C MET A 140 -2.27 -4.07 -5.02
N LYS A 141 -1.21 -3.60 -4.36
CA LYS A 141 -0.40 -4.41 -3.44
C LYS A 141 -1.26 -4.94 -2.29
N GLY A 142 -2.11 -4.09 -1.69
CA GLY A 142 -3.03 -4.48 -0.62
C GLY A 142 -4.02 -5.55 -1.05
N ALA A 143 -4.70 -5.33 -2.18
CA ALA A 143 -5.63 -6.29 -2.76
C ALA A 143 -4.94 -7.63 -3.12
N TYR A 144 -3.74 -7.58 -3.69
CA TYR A 144 -2.96 -8.77 -4.03
C TYR A 144 -2.50 -9.55 -2.80
N LEU A 145 -2.04 -8.86 -1.74
CA LEU A 145 -1.62 -9.50 -0.48
C LEU A 145 -2.78 -10.21 0.21
N HIS A 146 -3.99 -9.67 0.11
CA HIS A 146 -5.19 -10.32 0.63
C HIS A 146 -5.41 -11.66 -0.09
N VAL A 147 -5.52 -11.66 -1.41
CA VAL A 147 -5.70 -12.88 -2.23
C VAL A 147 -4.54 -13.89 -2.04
N LEU A 148 -3.33 -13.40 -1.85
CA LEU A 148 -2.17 -14.27 -1.58
C LEU A 148 -2.26 -14.91 -0.19
N GLY A 149 -2.75 -14.17 0.82
CA GLY A 149 -3.02 -14.69 2.15
C GLY A 149 -4.00 -15.86 2.11
N ASP A 150 -5.11 -15.70 1.37
CA ASP A 150 -6.15 -16.72 1.20
C ASP A 150 -5.63 -17.94 0.44
N THR A 151 -4.78 -17.71 -0.57
CA THR A 151 -4.08 -18.80 -1.29
C THR A 151 -3.19 -19.61 -0.33
N LEU A 152 -2.42 -18.93 0.53
CA LEU A 152 -1.56 -19.59 1.52
C LEU A 152 -2.38 -20.29 2.59
N GLY A 153 -3.49 -19.70 3.04
CA GLY A 153 -4.46 -20.30 3.95
C GLY A 153 -5.03 -21.61 3.41
N SER A 154 -5.46 -21.60 2.15
CA SER A 154 -5.99 -22.79 1.47
C SER A 154 -4.93 -23.89 1.34
N VAL A 155 -3.67 -23.56 1.04
CA VAL A 155 -2.56 -24.53 1.01
C VAL A 155 -2.32 -25.11 2.41
N GLY A 156 -2.30 -24.27 3.44
CA GLY A 156 -2.17 -24.71 4.84
C GLY A 156 -3.28 -25.66 5.26
N ALA A 157 -4.53 -25.34 4.92
CA ALA A 157 -5.70 -26.16 5.20
C ALA A 157 -5.68 -27.52 4.46
N ILE A 158 -5.21 -27.58 3.21
CA ILE A 158 -5.03 -28.83 2.47
C ILE A 158 -3.99 -29.71 3.17
N VAL A 159 -2.83 -29.15 3.53
CA VAL A 159 -1.78 -29.90 4.23
C VAL A 159 -2.30 -30.40 5.58
N ALA A 160 -2.99 -29.58 6.33
CA ALA A 160 -3.59 -29.95 7.60
C ALA A 160 -4.63 -31.08 7.44
N ALA A 161 -5.55 -30.96 6.47
CA ALA A 161 -6.55 -31.99 6.18
C ALA A 161 -5.91 -33.35 5.87
N LEU A 162 -4.83 -33.37 5.07
CA LEU A 162 -4.08 -34.58 4.75
C LEU A 162 -3.39 -35.19 5.99
N LEU A 163 -2.85 -34.36 6.89
CA LEU A 163 -2.24 -34.81 8.13
C LEU A 163 -3.29 -35.38 9.10
N VAL A 164 -4.46 -34.74 9.20
CA VAL A 164 -5.58 -35.27 9.98
C VAL A 164 -6.05 -36.62 9.42
N MET A 165 -6.25 -36.71 8.09
CA MET A 165 -6.74 -37.98 7.46
C MET A 165 -5.76 -39.14 7.59
N LYS A 166 -4.44 -38.86 7.59
CA LYS A 166 -3.41 -39.92 7.54
C LYS A 166 -2.88 -40.30 8.92
N PHE A 167 -2.79 -39.34 9.84
CA PHE A 167 -2.11 -39.48 11.11
C PHE A 167 -3.00 -39.15 12.32
N ASP A 168 -4.26 -38.78 12.07
CA ASP A 168 -5.20 -38.32 13.10
C ASP A 168 -4.68 -37.13 13.93
N PHE A 169 -3.83 -36.28 13.24
CA PHE A 169 -3.18 -35.13 13.87
C PHE A 169 -4.06 -33.89 13.74
N THR A 170 -5.05 -33.77 14.63
CA THR A 170 -6.05 -32.68 14.59
C THR A 170 -5.48 -31.29 14.83
N GLN A 171 -4.36 -31.17 15.55
CA GLN A 171 -3.68 -29.90 15.82
C GLN A 171 -3.00 -29.29 14.55
N ALA A 172 -2.86 -30.08 13.48
CA ALA A 172 -2.20 -29.65 12.26
C ALA A 172 -2.84 -28.38 11.64
N ASP A 173 -4.17 -28.27 11.67
CA ASP A 173 -4.91 -27.12 11.16
C ASP A 173 -4.59 -25.85 11.95
N SER A 174 -4.64 -25.92 13.27
CA SER A 174 -4.30 -24.79 14.14
C SER A 174 -2.85 -24.33 13.97
N ILE A 175 -1.90 -25.26 13.86
CA ILE A 175 -0.48 -24.94 13.64
C ILE A 175 -0.27 -24.28 12.28
N ALA A 176 -0.86 -24.82 11.22
CA ALA A 176 -0.79 -24.26 9.88
C ALA A 176 -1.39 -22.84 9.83
N SER A 177 -2.55 -22.65 10.47
CA SER A 177 -3.24 -21.35 10.56
C SER A 177 -2.40 -20.30 11.29
N ILE A 178 -1.74 -20.65 12.40
CA ILE A 178 -0.82 -19.73 13.10
C ILE A 178 0.35 -19.34 12.20
N PHE A 179 0.98 -20.32 11.54
CA PHE A 179 2.12 -20.06 10.68
C PHE A 179 1.77 -19.13 9.51
N VAL A 180 0.66 -19.41 8.81
CA VAL A 180 0.18 -18.56 7.69
C VAL A 180 -0.17 -17.16 8.20
N SER A 181 -0.87 -17.05 9.33
CA SER A 181 -1.25 -15.76 9.92
C SER A 181 -0.03 -14.90 10.28
N LEU A 182 1.06 -15.49 10.76
CA LEU A 182 2.32 -14.75 11.02
C LEU A 182 2.93 -14.19 9.73
N LEU A 183 2.87 -14.93 8.62
CA LEU A 183 3.31 -14.43 7.31
C LEU A 183 2.42 -13.27 6.82
N ILE A 184 1.11 -13.36 7.03
CA ILE A 184 0.15 -12.31 6.69
C ILE A 184 0.41 -11.06 7.53
N ILE A 185 0.65 -11.17 8.83
CA ILE A 185 0.98 -10.04 9.70
C ILE A 185 2.26 -9.35 9.22
N LYS A 186 3.30 -10.09 8.88
CA LYS A 186 4.55 -9.52 8.36
C LYS A 186 4.32 -8.70 7.09
N SER A 187 3.55 -9.25 6.15
CA SER A 187 3.23 -8.59 4.88
C SER A 187 2.31 -7.39 5.07
N GLY A 188 1.28 -7.53 5.91
CA GLY A 188 0.36 -6.46 6.28
C GLY A 188 1.06 -5.30 7.00
N ALA A 189 2.00 -5.60 7.91
CA ALA A 189 2.78 -4.57 8.62
C ALA A 189 3.68 -3.76 7.66
N SER A 190 4.28 -4.41 6.64
CA SER A 190 5.01 -3.69 5.61
C SER A 190 4.10 -2.74 4.81
N LEU A 191 2.93 -3.22 4.38
CA LEU A 191 1.96 -2.39 3.66
C LEU A 191 1.43 -1.24 4.52
N LEU A 192 1.17 -1.50 5.81
CA LEU A 192 0.74 -0.51 6.78
C LEU A 192 1.77 0.60 6.93
N LYS A 193 3.05 0.23 7.11
CA LYS A 193 4.17 1.17 7.21
C LYS A 193 4.32 2.01 5.94
N ASP A 194 4.30 1.37 4.76
CA ASP A 194 4.44 2.07 3.48
C ASP A 194 3.33 3.10 3.26
N SER A 195 2.07 2.70 3.52
CA SER A 195 0.91 3.60 3.37
C SER A 195 0.89 4.69 4.43
N PHE A 196 1.25 4.39 5.68
CA PHE A 196 1.34 5.37 6.76
C PHE A 196 2.39 6.44 6.45
N ASN A 197 3.59 6.04 5.99
CA ASN A 197 4.64 6.99 5.62
C ASN A 197 4.17 7.99 4.54
N ILE A 198 3.41 7.53 3.53
CA ILE A 198 2.86 8.45 2.52
C ILE A 198 1.81 9.40 3.14
N LEU A 199 0.98 8.91 4.07
CA LEU A 199 -0.06 9.73 4.72
C LEU A 199 0.52 10.83 5.60
N ILE A 200 1.64 10.55 6.30
CA ILE A 200 2.35 11.54 7.15
C ILE A 200 3.39 12.36 6.38
N GLU A 201 3.40 12.27 5.04
CA GLU A 201 4.30 13.04 4.17
C GLU A 201 5.79 12.76 4.40
N ALA A 202 6.13 11.55 4.85
CA ALA A 202 7.51 11.12 4.98
C ALA A 202 8.22 11.03 3.62
N VAL A 203 9.54 11.19 3.64
CA VAL A 203 10.37 10.96 2.45
C VAL A 203 10.18 9.52 1.95
N PRO A 204 9.90 9.32 0.65
CA PRO A 204 9.73 7.98 0.09
C PRO A 204 10.99 7.12 0.30
N LEU A 205 10.81 5.89 0.80
CA LEU A 205 11.90 4.96 1.14
C LEU A 205 12.86 4.63 -0.02
N LYS A 206 12.45 4.86 -1.25
CA LYS A 206 13.26 4.61 -2.46
C LYS A 206 14.13 5.80 -2.86
N LEU A 207 13.96 6.95 -2.23
CA LEU A 207 14.67 8.17 -2.53
C LEU A 207 15.77 8.40 -1.50
N ASP A 208 16.94 8.79 -1.98
CA ASP A 208 18.06 9.23 -1.17
C ASP A 208 18.10 10.76 -1.15
N THR A 209 17.92 11.35 0.02
CA THR A 209 17.90 12.81 0.21
C THR A 209 19.25 13.43 -0.14
N ASP A 210 20.36 12.74 0.16
CA ASP A 210 21.71 13.25 -0.16
C ASP A 210 21.97 13.23 -1.67
N GLU A 211 21.51 12.20 -2.38
CA GLU A 211 21.56 12.15 -3.85
C GLU A 211 20.76 13.30 -4.46
N ILE A 212 19.52 13.52 -4.00
CA ILE A 212 18.65 14.61 -4.48
C ILE A 212 19.29 15.97 -4.23
N LEU A 213 19.84 16.19 -3.04
CA LEU A 213 20.55 17.41 -2.69
C LEU A 213 21.79 17.61 -3.58
N GLY A 214 22.53 16.55 -3.85
CA GLY A 214 23.68 16.55 -4.78
C GLY A 214 23.26 16.94 -6.20
N VAL A 215 22.13 16.44 -6.68
CA VAL A 215 21.58 16.81 -8.00
C VAL A 215 21.29 18.30 -8.08
N ILE A 216 20.62 18.89 -7.09
CA ILE A 216 20.32 20.33 -7.09
C ILE A 216 21.62 21.15 -7.04
N LYS A 217 22.55 20.79 -6.14
CA LYS A 217 23.83 21.50 -5.98
C LYS A 217 24.77 21.36 -7.18
N SER A 218 24.60 20.36 -8.03
CA SER A 218 25.42 20.15 -9.23
C SER A 218 25.12 21.15 -10.35
N VAL A 219 24.03 21.90 -10.26
CA VAL A 219 23.64 22.88 -11.27
C VAL A 219 24.42 24.19 -11.05
N ASP A 220 25.15 24.62 -12.07
CA ASP A 220 25.98 25.84 -12.03
C ASP A 220 25.15 27.05 -11.59
N GLY A 221 25.68 27.82 -10.62
CA GLY A 221 25.03 29.00 -10.06
C GLY A 221 24.23 28.73 -8.77
N VAL A 222 24.01 27.50 -8.39
CA VAL A 222 23.44 27.13 -7.08
C VAL A 222 24.54 27.25 -6.00
N LYS A 223 24.31 28.07 -4.99
CA LYS A 223 25.26 28.31 -3.90
C LYS A 223 24.86 27.50 -2.65
N ILE A 224 23.62 27.64 -2.21
CA ILE A 224 23.08 26.97 -1.02
C ILE A 224 21.70 26.40 -1.36
N VAL A 225 21.37 25.26 -0.74
CA VAL A 225 20.02 24.67 -0.74
C VAL A 225 19.61 24.48 0.70
N HIS A 226 18.45 25.01 1.06
CA HIS A 226 17.87 24.88 2.40
C HIS A 226 16.35 24.74 2.32
N ASP A 227 15.68 24.53 3.44
CA ASP A 227 14.23 24.30 3.55
C ASP A 227 13.73 23.24 2.56
N LEU A 228 14.43 22.06 2.56
CA LEU A 228 14.17 20.96 1.66
C LEU A 228 13.09 20.04 2.21
N HIS A 229 11.98 19.94 1.51
CA HIS A 229 10.89 19.02 1.80
C HIS A 229 10.64 18.07 0.63
N ILE A 230 10.59 16.78 0.92
CA ILE A 230 10.34 15.73 -0.07
C ILE A 230 9.26 14.82 0.45
N TRP A 231 8.20 14.59 -0.33
CA TRP A 231 7.11 13.70 0.06
C TRP A 231 6.50 13.00 -1.15
N ALA A 232 5.75 11.92 -0.91
CA ALA A 232 4.93 11.27 -1.93
C ALA A 232 3.50 11.86 -1.95
N ILE A 233 3.00 12.19 -3.15
CA ILE A 233 1.58 12.49 -3.37
C ILE A 233 0.80 11.17 -3.42
N ASN A 234 1.35 10.18 -4.13
CA ASN A 234 0.90 8.79 -4.17
C ASN A 234 2.11 7.87 -4.41
N ALA A 235 1.88 6.55 -4.54
CA ALA A 235 2.95 5.57 -4.71
C ALA A 235 3.84 5.76 -5.97
N GLY A 236 3.44 6.59 -6.92
CA GLY A 236 4.19 6.82 -8.17
C GLY A 236 4.47 8.30 -8.49
N THR A 237 4.15 9.22 -7.58
CA THR A 237 4.36 10.66 -7.81
C THR A 237 4.95 11.29 -6.56
N ASN A 238 6.20 11.71 -6.65
CA ASN A 238 6.89 12.40 -5.57
C ASN A 238 6.96 13.91 -5.86
N ALA A 239 6.90 14.70 -4.80
CA ALA A 239 7.00 16.15 -4.84
C ALA A 239 8.19 16.63 -4.01
N LEU A 240 8.73 17.78 -4.40
CA LEU A 240 9.83 18.46 -3.73
C LEU A 240 9.56 19.96 -3.66
N ILE A 241 9.83 20.52 -2.51
CA ILE A 241 9.97 21.98 -2.32
C ILE A 241 11.37 22.24 -1.76
N ALA A 242 12.04 23.28 -2.22
CA ALA A 242 13.31 23.73 -1.65
C ALA A 242 13.54 25.22 -1.90
N HIS A 243 14.33 25.85 -1.05
CA HIS A 243 14.90 27.17 -1.26
C HIS A 243 16.29 27.02 -1.85
N VAL A 244 16.59 27.82 -2.88
CA VAL A 244 17.83 27.78 -3.64
C VAL A 244 18.45 29.16 -3.67
N VAL A 245 19.57 29.33 -3.01
CA VAL A 245 20.31 30.59 -2.97
C VAL A 245 21.22 30.70 -4.21
N VAL A 246 21.14 31.84 -4.91
CA VAL A 246 21.89 32.14 -6.13
C VAL A 246 22.54 33.51 -6.05
N ASP A 247 23.41 33.81 -7.03
CA ASP A 247 24.04 35.10 -7.15
C ASP A 247 23.02 36.21 -7.50
N ASP A 248 23.17 37.37 -6.86
CA ASP A 248 22.30 38.54 -7.03
C ASP A 248 22.31 39.13 -8.45
N THR A 249 23.32 38.78 -9.24
CA THR A 249 23.48 39.27 -10.61
C THR A 249 22.68 38.49 -11.65
N LEU A 250 22.08 37.35 -11.26
CA LEU A 250 21.33 36.53 -12.20
C LEU A 250 19.98 37.15 -12.57
N SER A 251 19.72 37.18 -13.86
CA SER A 251 18.43 37.63 -14.39
C SER A 251 17.35 36.55 -14.19
N VAL A 252 16.07 36.96 -14.15
CA VAL A 252 14.92 36.02 -14.10
C VAL A 252 14.95 35.01 -15.25
N ALA A 253 15.48 35.40 -16.41
CA ALA A 253 15.61 34.50 -17.57
C ALA A 253 16.64 33.40 -17.34
N GLU A 254 17.76 33.68 -16.65
CA GLU A 254 18.78 32.71 -16.28
C GLU A 254 18.27 31.77 -15.19
N ILE A 255 17.62 32.29 -14.15
CA ILE A 255 16.97 31.53 -13.12
C ILE A 255 15.93 30.56 -13.73
N SER A 256 15.12 31.03 -14.70
CA SER A 256 14.13 30.16 -15.36
C SER A 256 14.76 28.99 -16.14
N LYS A 257 15.97 29.19 -16.72
CA LYS A 257 16.73 28.11 -17.37
C LYS A 257 17.27 27.12 -16.32
N MET A 258 17.77 27.64 -15.20
CA MET A 258 18.28 26.84 -14.08
C MET A 258 17.17 25.97 -13.50
N ILE A 259 15.96 26.52 -13.26
CA ILE A 259 14.78 25.76 -12.81
C ILE A 259 14.52 24.57 -13.74
N LYS A 260 14.43 24.79 -15.05
CA LYS A 260 14.17 23.70 -16.01
C LYS A 260 15.25 22.63 -15.99
N ARG A 261 16.50 23.00 -15.77
CA ARG A 261 17.61 22.05 -15.65
C ARG A 261 17.47 21.22 -14.37
N ILE A 262 17.23 21.87 -13.24
CA ILE A 262 17.01 21.19 -11.96
C ILE A 262 15.79 20.24 -12.04
N GLU A 263 14.66 20.71 -12.59
CA GLU A 263 13.46 19.87 -12.79
C GLU A 263 13.76 18.64 -13.64
N HIS A 264 14.54 18.81 -14.74
CA HIS A 264 14.92 17.70 -15.60
C HIS A 264 15.76 16.67 -14.86
N GLU A 265 16.81 17.09 -14.16
CA GLU A 265 17.70 16.20 -13.41
C GLU A 265 16.93 15.48 -12.26
N LEU A 266 16.10 16.23 -11.51
CA LEU A 266 15.26 15.67 -10.45
C LEU A 266 14.24 14.65 -10.99
N SER A 267 13.75 14.82 -12.21
CA SER A 267 12.86 13.84 -12.84
C SER A 267 13.53 12.49 -13.07
N GLN A 268 14.85 12.46 -13.31
CA GLN A 268 15.62 11.23 -13.51
C GLN A 268 15.79 10.43 -12.20
N VAL A 269 15.79 11.12 -11.06
CA VAL A 269 15.87 10.49 -9.72
C VAL A 269 14.48 10.30 -9.07
N GLY A 270 13.39 10.43 -9.85
CA GLY A 270 12.04 10.07 -9.44
C GLY A 270 11.22 11.17 -8.77
N ILE A 271 11.63 12.46 -8.89
CA ILE A 271 10.84 13.60 -8.44
C ILE A 271 10.03 14.16 -9.61
N GLY A 272 8.70 14.01 -9.59
CA GLY A 272 7.82 14.41 -10.68
C GLY A 272 7.14 15.78 -10.53
N HIS A 273 7.20 16.39 -9.34
CA HIS A 273 6.63 17.71 -9.07
C HIS A 273 7.61 18.51 -8.22
N VAL A 274 8.07 19.64 -8.73
CA VAL A 274 9.11 20.45 -8.10
C VAL A 274 8.61 21.89 -7.96
N THR A 275 8.86 22.49 -6.81
CA THR A 275 8.69 23.93 -6.57
C THR A 275 9.96 24.46 -5.92
N LEU A 276 10.60 25.42 -6.55
CA LEU A 276 11.83 26.04 -6.05
C LEU A 276 11.61 27.53 -5.81
N GLN A 277 11.93 27.97 -4.61
CA GLN A 277 12.02 29.38 -4.28
C GLN A 277 13.48 29.82 -4.46
N PHE A 278 13.73 30.77 -5.37
CA PHE A 278 15.07 31.30 -5.56
C PHE A 278 15.27 32.55 -4.70
N GLU A 279 16.41 32.61 -4.04
CA GLU A 279 16.76 33.63 -3.07
C GLU A 279 18.12 34.27 -3.40
N SER A 280 18.24 35.54 -3.06
CA SER A 280 19.45 36.34 -3.25
C SER A 280 20.45 36.02 -2.13
N GLU A 281 21.74 35.85 -2.48
CA GLU A 281 22.81 35.64 -1.50
C GLU A 281 22.93 36.78 -0.49
N SER A 282 22.61 38.02 -0.90
CA SER A 282 22.70 39.21 -0.06
C SER A 282 21.67 39.28 1.09
N LEU A 283 20.59 38.47 1.04
CA LEU A 283 19.54 38.49 2.06
C LEU A 283 19.93 37.76 3.35
N GLY A 284 21.03 37.02 3.36
CA GLY A 284 21.50 36.27 4.54
C GLY A 284 20.60 35.08 4.85
N HIS A 285 21.14 33.87 4.77
CA HIS A 285 20.37 32.63 4.93
C HIS A 285 20.86 31.82 6.12
N LYS A 286 19.95 31.21 6.88
CA LYS A 286 20.33 30.20 7.88
C LYS A 286 20.71 28.90 7.17
N ALA A 287 21.79 28.27 7.62
CA ALA A 287 22.39 27.11 6.98
C ALA A 287 21.69 25.76 7.24
N GLY A 288 20.46 25.76 7.73
CA GLY A 288 19.73 24.51 8.04
C GLY A 288 19.10 23.89 6.80
N LEU A 289 19.40 22.62 6.51
CA LEU A 289 18.75 21.88 5.41
C LEU A 289 17.25 21.71 5.64
N ILE A 290 16.80 21.61 6.88
CA ILE A 290 15.42 21.44 7.32
C ILE A 290 15.06 22.60 8.25
N CYS A 291 13.95 23.29 7.97
CA CYS A 291 13.37 24.28 8.87
C CYS A 291 12.44 23.59 9.89
N GLU A 292 12.66 23.87 11.19
CA GLU A 292 11.74 23.38 12.23
C GLU A 292 10.52 24.30 12.30
N LEU A 293 9.33 23.74 12.08
CA LEU A 293 8.05 24.39 12.27
C LEU A 293 7.71 24.40 13.76
N ASN A 294 8.28 25.32 14.55
CA ASN A 294 7.94 25.47 15.98
C ASN A 294 6.71 26.37 16.14
N ASP A 295 5.62 25.80 16.66
CA ASP A 295 4.33 26.48 16.86
C ASP A 295 4.33 27.54 17.99
N GLU A 296 5.36 27.61 18.83
CA GLU A 296 5.34 28.47 20.02
C GLU A 296 5.83 29.93 19.79
N GLU A 297 6.45 30.24 18.65
CA GLU A 297 6.93 31.60 18.34
C GLU A 297 6.30 32.21 17.08
N GLY A 298 5.00 32.09 16.93
CA GLY A 298 4.20 32.38 15.73
C GLY A 298 4.28 33.80 15.13
N HIS A 299 5.16 34.69 15.59
CA HIS A 299 5.39 36.02 15.00
C HIS A 299 6.83 36.31 14.56
N GLU A 300 7.82 35.50 14.95
CA GLU A 300 9.21 35.68 14.50
C GLU A 300 9.65 34.68 13.42
N HIS A 301 8.94 33.57 13.25
CA HIS A 301 9.31 32.50 12.31
C HIS A 301 9.29 32.93 10.83
N PHE A 302 8.38 33.84 10.45
CA PHE A 302 8.36 34.44 9.10
C PHE A 302 9.63 35.25 8.75
N ARG A 303 10.47 35.56 9.74
CA ARG A 303 11.72 36.30 9.53
C ARG A 303 12.96 35.41 9.38
N TYR A 304 12.88 34.11 9.63
CA TYR A 304 14.06 33.26 9.76
C TYR A 304 14.15 32.08 8.76
N CYS A 305 13.07 31.78 8.05
CA CYS A 305 13.08 30.83 6.96
C CYS A 305 13.03 31.51 5.56
N HIS A 306 13.00 32.87 5.54
CA HIS A 306 13.10 33.69 4.33
C HIS A 306 14.38 34.51 4.36
#